data_264878cfc842f980ce564f3dce845a39
#
_entry.id   264878cfc842f980ce564f3dce845a39
#
_cell.length_a   1.000
_cell.length_b   1.000
_cell.length_c   1.000
_cell.angle_alpha   90.00
_cell.angle_beta   90.00
_cell.angle_gamma   90.00
#
_symmetry.space_group_name_H-M   'P 1'
#
loop_
_entity.id
_entity.type
_entity.pdbx_description
1 polymer ?
#
loop_
_entity_poly.entity_id
_entity_poly.type
_entity_poly.pdbx_seq_one_letter_code
_entity_poly.pdbx_strand_id
1 'polypeptide(L)'
;MLDITVKHIDELERYIGAFRKGQRFFYAGKSLGLSKLGMNAIRMPKHWEHYPEHDHAADDEEELYIPLEGSGTLHAEGQTYPMHRGVLIRVGAATRRKIVPGPESMTLLMLSDRPDSK
;
A
#
# COMPACT_ATOMS: atom_id res chain seq x y z
N MET A 1 27.93 14.34 -9.25
CA MET A 1 26.74 14.78 -8.47
C MET A 1 26.08 13.58 -7.82
N LEU A 2 25.77 13.70 -6.54
CA LEU A 2 25.02 12.67 -5.84
C LEU A 2 23.52 12.87 -6.05
N ASP A 3 22.84 11.81 -6.41
CA ASP A 3 21.40 11.80 -6.58
C ASP A 3 20.81 10.73 -5.65
N ILE A 4 20.69 11.08 -4.37
CA ILE A 4 20.23 10.17 -3.33
C ILE A 4 19.21 10.92 -2.47
N THR A 5 18.06 10.30 -2.24
CA THR A 5 17.05 10.82 -1.33
C THR A 5 16.85 9.83 -0.20
N VAL A 6 16.95 10.30 1.04
CA VAL A 6 16.79 9.46 2.23
C VAL A 6 15.67 10.00 3.08
N LYS A 7 14.66 9.18 3.35
CA LYS A 7 13.53 9.56 4.18
C LYS A 7 13.12 8.41 5.09
N HIS A 8 12.77 8.73 6.31
CA HIS A 8 12.03 7.80 7.16
C HIS A 8 10.57 7.85 6.75
N ILE A 9 9.85 6.75 6.91
CA ILE A 9 8.43 6.68 6.53
C ILE A 9 7.60 7.78 7.18
N ASP A 10 7.93 8.17 8.41
CA ASP A 10 7.20 9.23 9.12
C ASP A 10 7.45 10.63 8.57
N GLU A 11 8.44 10.78 7.69
CA GLU A 11 8.76 12.05 7.05
C GLU A 11 8.11 12.20 5.67
N LEU A 12 7.42 11.17 5.19
CA LEU A 12 6.81 11.20 3.87
C LEU A 12 5.59 12.10 3.85
N GLU A 13 5.28 12.67 2.67
CA GLU A 13 4.08 13.49 2.52
C GLU A 13 2.84 12.65 2.81
N ARG A 14 2.03 13.14 3.73
CA ARG A 14 0.83 12.43 4.17
C ARG A 14 -0.40 12.90 3.39
N TYR A 15 -1.24 11.95 3.01
CA TYR A 15 -2.55 12.26 2.46
C TYR A 15 -3.42 12.87 3.56
N ILE A 16 -3.97 14.06 3.30
CA ILE A 16 -4.77 14.79 4.29
C ILE A 16 -6.24 14.90 3.92
N GLY A 17 -6.70 14.18 2.91
CA GLY A 17 -8.10 14.17 2.53
C GLY A 17 -8.97 13.45 3.56
N ALA A 18 -10.28 13.70 3.49
CA ALA A 18 -11.26 13.06 4.37
C ALA A 18 -11.50 11.63 3.91
N PHE A 19 -10.53 10.76 4.14
CA PHE A 19 -10.58 9.42 3.59
C PHE A 19 -11.22 8.43 4.56
N ARG A 20 -10.48 7.93 5.54
CA ARG A 20 -10.99 6.94 6.50
C ARG A 20 -10.41 7.25 7.86
N LYS A 21 -11.16 6.89 8.90
CA LYS A 21 -10.70 7.15 10.27
C LYS A 21 -9.58 6.20 10.66
N GLY A 22 -8.55 6.75 11.28
CA GLY A 22 -7.49 5.98 11.92
C GLY A 22 -6.34 5.56 11.02
N GLN A 23 -6.50 5.59 9.70
CA GLN A 23 -5.39 5.22 8.82
C GLN A 23 -4.51 6.45 8.52
N ARG A 24 -3.23 6.16 8.20
CA ARG A 24 -2.30 7.16 7.70
C ARG A 24 -1.76 6.69 6.36
N PHE A 25 -2.04 7.45 5.32
CA PHE A 25 -1.61 7.15 3.95
C PHE A 25 -0.52 8.13 3.55
N PHE A 26 0.57 7.61 2.98
CA PHE A 26 1.74 8.41 2.63
C PHE A 26 2.04 8.28 1.14
N TYR A 27 2.33 9.41 0.49
CA TYR A 27 2.78 9.47 -0.90
C TYR A 27 4.30 9.19 -0.94
N ALA A 28 4.68 7.94 -0.83
CA ALA A 28 6.09 7.57 -0.70
C ALA A 28 6.88 7.85 -1.97
N GLY A 29 6.36 7.46 -3.13
CA GLY A 29 7.04 7.68 -4.40
C GLY A 29 7.27 9.16 -4.68
N LYS A 30 6.23 9.95 -4.50
CA LYS A 30 6.31 11.39 -4.70
C LYS A 30 7.33 12.03 -3.75
N SER A 31 7.26 11.68 -2.48
CA SER A 31 8.15 12.23 -1.46
C SER A 31 9.62 11.88 -1.71
N LEU A 32 9.86 10.68 -2.23
CA LEU A 32 11.22 10.23 -2.54
C LEU A 32 11.71 10.72 -3.91
N GLY A 33 10.83 11.24 -4.74
CA GLY A 33 11.18 11.69 -6.08
C GLY A 33 11.33 10.55 -7.09
N LEU A 34 10.62 9.43 -6.89
CA LEU A 34 10.64 8.33 -7.86
C LEU A 34 10.00 8.77 -9.17
N SER A 35 10.63 8.44 -10.28
CA SER A 35 10.13 8.82 -11.61
C SER A 35 9.66 7.63 -12.43
N LYS A 36 10.00 6.41 -12.04
CA LYS A 36 9.71 5.21 -12.84
C LYS A 36 8.74 4.25 -12.16
N LEU A 37 8.59 4.37 -10.85
CA LEU A 37 7.73 3.50 -10.05
C LEU A 37 6.73 4.32 -9.27
N GLY A 38 5.54 3.76 -9.08
CA GLY A 38 4.58 4.25 -8.10
C GLY A 38 4.88 3.61 -6.76
N MET A 39 4.81 4.37 -5.68
CA MET A 39 5.01 3.84 -4.35
C MET A 39 4.19 4.63 -3.35
N ASN A 40 3.40 3.92 -2.58
CA ASN A 40 2.65 4.48 -1.47
C ASN A 40 2.91 3.65 -0.22
N ALA A 41 2.61 4.20 0.92
CA ALA A 41 2.67 3.48 2.19
C ALA A 41 1.38 3.75 2.95
N ILE A 42 0.94 2.78 3.74
CA ILE A 42 -0.25 2.96 4.56
C ILE A 42 -0.02 2.32 5.93
N ARG A 43 -0.44 3.02 6.98
CA ARG A 43 -0.54 2.48 8.34
C ARG A 43 -1.99 2.34 8.70
N MET A 44 -2.41 1.12 8.98
CA MET A 44 -3.79 0.78 9.29
C MET A 44 -3.89 0.31 10.74
N PRO A 45 -4.86 0.80 11.51
CA PRO A 45 -5.08 0.29 12.87
C PRO A 45 -5.49 -1.18 12.85
N LYS A 46 -5.32 -1.85 13.98
CA LYS A 46 -5.78 -3.25 14.12
C LYS A 46 -7.25 -3.36 13.74
N HIS A 47 -7.59 -4.44 13.05
CA HIS A 47 -8.97 -4.78 12.63
C HIS A 47 -9.67 -3.70 11.79
N TRP A 48 -8.91 -2.79 11.18
CA TRP A 48 -9.48 -1.72 10.36
C TRP A 48 -10.13 -2.31 9.11
N GLU A 49 -11.38 -1.97 8.85
CA GLU A 49 -12.17 -2.57 7.78
C GLU A 49 -12.52 -1.60 6.65
N HIS A 50 -11.80 -0.48 6.57
CA HIS A 50 -12.12 0.58 5.61
C HIS A 50 -11.24 0.59 4.36
N TYR A 51 -10.36 -0.40 4.18
CA TYR A 51 -9.60 -0.50 2.95
C TYR A 51 -10.55 -0.81 1.81
N PRO A 52 -10.58 0.02 0.75
CA PRO A 52 -11.56 -0.18 -0.32
C PRO A 52 -11.25 -1.44 -1.13
N GLU A 53 -12.27 -2.24 -1.36
CA GLU A 53 -12.15 -3.34 -2.30
C GLU A 53 -12.12 -2.74 -3.70
N HIS A 54 -11.10 -3.07 -4.49
CA HIS A 54 -10.93 -2.45 -5.80
C HIS A 54 -10.08 -3.31 -6.72
N ASP A 55 -10.07 -2.95 -7.99
CA ASP A 55 -9.13 -3.45 -8.98
C ASP A 55 -8.57 -2.28 -9.80
N HIS A 56 -7.65 -2.59 -10.67
CA HIS A 56 -7.03 -1.63 -11.58
C HIS A 56 -7.26 -2.01 -13.04
N ALA A 57 -8.38 -2.66 -13.34
CA ALA A 57 -8.68 -3.06 -14.70
C ALA A 57 -8.72 -1.87 -15.67
N ALA A 58 -9.17 -0.71 -15.19
CA ALA A 58 -9.31 0.49 -16.02
C ALA A 58 -7.97 1.12 -16.38
N ASP A 59 -6.97 1.04 -15.50
CA ASP A 59 -5.66 1.68 -15.72
C ASP A 59 -4.51 0.68 -15.90
N ASP A 60 -4.82 -0.61 -15.87
CA ASP A 60 -3.86 -1.69 -16.10
C ASP A 60 -2.66 -1.66 -15.15
N GLU A 61 -2.87 -1.21 -13.92
CA GLU A 61 -1.83 -1.07 -12.92
C GLU A 61 -1.60 -2.38 -12.17
N GLU A 62 -0.38 -2.88 -12.21
CA GLU A 62 0.06 -4.03 -11.43
C GLU A 62 0.61 -3.52 -10.08
N GLU A 63 0.28 -4.20 -8.99
CA GLU A 63 0.74 -3.80 -7.67
C GLU A 63 1.51 -4.90 -6.96
N LEU A 64 2.47 -4.46 -6.12
CA LEU A 64 3.22 -5.33 -5.24
C LEU A 64 3.03 -4.82 -3.81
N TYR A 65 2.57 -5.68 -2.92
CA TYR A 65 2.35 -5.37 -1.52
C TYR A 65 3.48 -5.95 -0.67
N ILE A 66 4.09 -5.10 0.15
CA ILE A 66 5.23 -5.46 1.00
C ILE A 66 4.90 -5.07 2.44
N PRO A 67 4.48 -6.01 3.29
CA PRO A 67 4.26 -5.71 4.71
C PRO A 67 5.59 -5.40 5.41
N LEU A 68 5.63 -4.32 6.17
CA LEU A 68 6.79 -3.94 6.98
C LEU A 68 6.60 -4.29 8.45
N GLU A 69 5.39 -4.13 8.97
CA GLU A 69 5.07 -4.36 10.37
C GLU A 69 3.65 -4.89 10.48
N GLY A 70 3.39 -5.63 11.56
CA GLY A 70 2.06 -6.16 11.82
C GLY A 70 1.68 -7.29 10.89
N SER A 71 0.39 -7.58 10.85
CA SER A 71 -0.14 -8.66 10.03
C SER A 71 -1.54 -8.34 9.54
N GLY A 72 -1.96 -9.03 8.51
CA GLY A 72 -3.29 -8.87 7.95
C GLY A 72 -3.57 -9.96 6.94
N THR A 73 -4.63 -9.76 6.18
CA THR A 73 -5.09 -10.72 5.18
C THR A 73 -5.48 -9.97 3.92
N LEU A 74 -5.00 -10.46 2.78
CA LEU A 74 -5.48 -10.00 1.48
C LEU A 74 -6.61 -10.92 1.04
N HIS A 75 -7.73 -10.34 0.65
CA HIS A 75 -8.90 -11.05 0.14
C HIS A 75 -9.04 -10.77 -1.35
N ALA A 76 -9.10 -11.83 -2.14
CA ALA A 76 -9.27 -11.71 -3.59
C ALA A 76 -10.03 -12.91 -4.12
N GLU A 77 -11.15 -12.66 -4.78
CA GLU A 77 -11.95 -13.69 -5.49
C GLU A 77 -12.29 -14.88 -4.61
N GLY A 78 -12.72 -14.63 -3.38
CA GLY A 78 -13.11 -15.67 -2.45
C GLY A 78 -11.95 -16.39 -1.75
N GLN A 79 -10.73 -16.02 -2.05
CA GLN A 79 -9.53 -16.59 -1.43
C GLN A 79 -8.93 -15.59 -0.45
N THR A 80 -8.18 -16.09 0.51
CA THR A 80 -7.47 -15.27 1.50
C THR A 80 -5.99 -15.62 1.51
N TYR A 81 -5.15 -14.60 1.70
CA TYR A 81 -3.70 -14.75 1.69
C TYR A 81 -3.15 -14.01 2.91
N PRO A 82 -2.41 -14.71 3.80
CA PRO A 82 -1.84 -14.04 4.97
C PRO A 82 -0.75 -13.05 4.55
N MET A 83 -0.73 -11.92 5.24
CA MET A 83 0.24 -10.86 5.01
C MET A 83 0.99 -10.58 6.31
N HIS A 84 2.30 -10.69 6.29
CA HIS A 84 3.18 -10.30 7.37
C HIS A 84 4.57 -10.07 6.81
N ARG A 85 5.46 -9.52 7.62
CA ARG A 85 6.81 -9.20 7.16
C ARG A 85 7.48 -10.45 6.55
N GLY A 86 8.04 -10.29 5.36
CA GLY A 86 8.68 -11.36 4.61
C GLY A 86 7.79 -11.99 3.54
N VAL A 87 6.48 -11.74 3.58
CA VAL A 87 5.56 -12.21 2.54
C VAL A 87 5.36 -11.09 1.52
N LEU A 88 5.65 -11.36 0.27
CA LEU A 88 5.48 -10.41 -0.84
C LEU A 88 4.33 -10.90 -1.70
N ILE A 89 3.38 -9.99 -1.99
CA ILE A 89 2.20 -10.36 -2.79
C ILE A 89 2.11 -9.46 -4.00
N ARG A 90 2.15 -10.06 -5.18
CA ARG A 90 1.87 -9.38 -6.43
C ARG A 90 0.40 -9.58 -6.78
N VAL A 91 -0.27 -8.50 -7.17
CA VAL A 91 -1.67 -8.57 -7.62
C VAL A 91 -1.75 -7.97 -9.02
N GLY A 92 -2.30 -8.74 -9.96
CA GLY A 92 -2.52 -8.29 -11.32
C GLY A 92 -3.63 -7.23 -11.38
N ALA A 93 -3.61 -6.43 -12.44
CA ALA A 93 -4.47 -5.26 -12.58
C ALA A 93 -5.97 -5.60 -12.46
N ALA A 94 -6.41 -6.67 -13.10
CA ALA A 94 -7.84 -7.01 -13.15
C ALA A 94 -8.36 -7.75 -11.90
N THR A 95 -7.49 -8.11 -10.99
CA THR A 95 -7.88 -8.86 -9.79
C THR A 95 -8.44 -7.93 -8.73
N ARG A 96 -9.69 -8.10 -8.38
CA ARG A 96 -10.33 -7.33 -7.33
C ARG A 96 -9.82 -7.81 -5.96
N ARG A 97 -9.43 -6.87 -5.11
CA ARG A 97 -8.82 -7.23 -3.81
C ARG A 97 -9.16 -6.20 -2.75
N LYS A 98 -9.01 -6.62 -1.52
CA LYS A 98 -9.02 -5.75 -0.34
C LYS A 98 -8.08 -6.30 0.73
N ILE A 99 -7.70 -5.46 1.66
CA ILE A 99 -6.79 -5.81 2.75
C ILE A 99 -7.49 -5.53 4.07
N VAL A 100 -7.38 -6.47 5.01
CA VAL A 100 -7.92 -6.32 6.35
C VAL A 100 -6.78 -6.60 7.34
N PRO A 101 -6.38 -5.60 8.14
CA PRO A 101 -5.39 -5.83 9.19
C PRO A 101 -5.90 -6.81 10.24
N GLY A 102 -4.98 -7.53 10.85
CA GLY A 102 -5.29 -8.46 11.92
C GLY A 102 -5.30 -7.78 13.29
N PRO A 103 -4.94 -8.54 14.35
CA PRO A 103 -4.98 -8.03 15.73
C PRO A 103 -3.91 -7.00 16.05
N GLU A 104 -2.99 -6.78 15.13
CA GLU A 104 -1.95 -5.76 15.25
C GLU A 104 -2.18 -4.71 14.18
N SER A 105 -1.73 -3.48 14.45
CA SER A 105 -1.70 -2.47 13.38
C SER A 105 -0.74 -2.94 12.29
N MET A 106 -0.99 -2.50 11.06
CA MET A 106 -0.21 -2.95 9.91
C MET A 106 0.39 -1.78 9.17
N THR A 107 1.67 -1.87 8.85
CA THR A 107 2.36 -0.93 7.96
C THR A 107 2.69 -1.67 6.68
N LEU A 108 2.24 -1.12 5.56
CA LEU A 108 2.32 -1.76 4.26
C LEU A 108 2.90 -0.80 3.23
N LEU A 109 3.86 -1.29 2.44
CA LEU A 109 4.30 -0.59 1.23
C LEU A 109 3.56 -1.17 0.03
N MET A 110 3.19 -0.29 -0.89
CA MET A 110 2.53 -0.65 -2.14
C MET A 110 3.32 -0.05 -3.28
N LEU A 111 3.86 -0.92 -4.13
CA LEU A 111 4.59 -0.50 -5.32
C LEU A 111 3.78 -0.81 -6.57
N SER A 112 3.93 0.02 -7.58
CA SER A 112 3.27 -0.22 -8.86
C SER A 112 4.17 0.24 -10.01
N ASP A 113 3.79 -0.14 -11.22
CA ASP A 113 4.48 0.27 -12.44
C ASP A 113 4.05 1.67 -12.91
N ARG A 114 3.22 2.36 -12.13
CA ARG A 114 2.70 3.69 -12.49
C ARG A 114 3.15 4.73 -11.47
N PRO A 115 4.07 5.64 -11.86
CA PRO A 115 4.60 6.62 -10.90
C PRO A 115 3.58 7.63 -10.39
N ASP A 116 2.48 7.81 -11.10
CA ASP A 116 1.38 8.70 -10.69
C ASP A 116 0.29 7.98 -9.90
N SER A 117 0.52 6.74 -9.53
CA SER A 117 -0.44 5.95 -8.75
C SER A 117 -0.65 6.54 -7.36
N LYS A 118 -1.89 6.52 -6.90
CA LYS A 118 -2.28 7.02 -5.58
C LYS A 118 -3.23 6.06 -4.89
#